data_1ee51331163e5dccf2f98afd8c10cb32
#
_entry.id   1ee51331163e5dccf2f98afd8c10cb32
#
_cell.length_a   1.000
_cell.length_b   1.000
_cell.length_c   1.000
_cell.angle_alpha   90.00
_cell.angle_beta   90.00
_cell.angle_gamma   90.00
#
_symmetry.space_group_name_H-M   'P 1'
#
loop_
_entity.id
_entity.type
_entity.pdbx_description
1 polymer ?
#
loop_
_entity_poly.entity_id
_entity_poly.type
_entity_poly.pdbx_seq_one_letter_code
_entity_poly.pdbx_strand_id
1 'polypeptide(L)'
;PSVIVPPSISDFIARSRPPKSVKNSIHTTLPLPDGSAYVSTVDGDIWFYDSKTKIWSQMYTVENGGPQMAIYPDHKLLVTSEKNSDWLISYLIKPDGTLYGGQRFYWLHNTSNHSQHPTGNMVFDTDGNLYVATYMGIQICDQNGRVRAILSLPSGPVDRLYFIGDQIFIESGGRFYSRKLHTTAHNSWDEPIEVKSQGQG
;
A
#
# COMPACT_ATOMS: atom_id res chain seq x y z
N PRO A 1 0.85 21.30 -13.71
CA PRO A 1 0.53 20.46 -12.58
C PRO A 1 1.77 20.36 -11.70
N SER A 2 1.67 20.89 -10.47
CA SER A 2 2.74 20.75 -9.48
C SER A 2 2.79 19.30 -9.02
N VAL A 3 3.93 18.65 -9.17
CA VAL A 3 4.16 17.31 -8.61
C VAL A 3 4.16 17.47 -7.08
N ILE A 4 3.14 16.96 -6.43
CA ILE A 4 3.11 16.88 -4.97
C ILE A 4 4.10 15.78 -4.57
N VAL A 5 5.25 16.20 -4.04
CA VAL A 5 6.23 15.26 -3.48
C VAL A 5 5.80 14.95 -2.04
N PRO A 6 5.65 13.69 -1.64
CA PRO A 6 5.31 13.35 -0.26
C PRO A 6 6.40 13.88 0.68
N PRO A 7 6.05 14.32 1.89
CA PRO A 7 7.04 14.72 2.89
C PRO A 7 7.98 13.54 3.15
N SER A 8 9.27 13.83 3.34
CA SER A 8 10.22 12.80 3.70
C SER A 8 9.80 12.13 5.01
N ILE A 9 10.14 10.84 5.18
CA ILE A 9 9.85 10.11 6.43
C ILE A 9 10.46 10.84 7.64
N SER A 10 11.66 11.43 7.49
CA SER A 10 12.31 12.22 8.53
C SER A 10 11.50 13.44 8.95
N ASP A 11 10.95 14.18 8.00
CA ASP A 11 10.11 15.34 8.27
C ASP A 11 8.78 14.94 8.93
N PHE A 12 8.20 13.82 8.48
CA PHE A 12 7.01 13.27 9.10
C PHE A 12 7.26 12.89 10.56
N ILE A 13 8.35 12.15 10.86
CA ILE A 13 8.74 11.75 12.22
C ILE A 13 8.97 12.98 13.10
N ALA A 14 9.67 14.01 12.57
CA ALA A 14 9.93 15.23 13.32
C ALA A 14 8.65 15.98 13.70
N ARG A 15 7.67 16.03 12.81
CA ARG A 15 6.38 16.72 13.03
C ARG A 15 5.43 15.93 13.91
N SER A 16 5.30 14.65 13.67
CA SER A 16 4.29 13.79 14.29
C SER A 16 4.70 13.25 15.66
N ARG A 17 6.00 13.28 15.99
CA ARG A 17 6.57 12.82 17.27
C ARG A 17 6.03 11.45 17.71
N PRO A 18 6.25 10.39 16.92
CA PRO A 18 5.70 9.08 17.22
C PRO A 18 6.22 8.53 18.56
N PRO A 19 5.44 7.64 19.22
CA PRO A 19 5.93 6.87 20.35
C PRO A 19 7.27 6.17 20.03
N LYS A 20 8.10 5.96 21.03
CA LYS A 20 9.45 5.36 20.83
C LYS A 20 9.37 3.98 20.18
N SER A 21 8.37 3.17 20.53
CA SER A 21 8.07 1.89 19.93
C SER A 21 7.82 1.99 18.43
N VAL A 22 7.02 2.95 18.00
CA VAL A 22 6.73 3.20 16.58
C VAL A 22 7.96 3.73 15.87
N LYS A 23 8.60 4.79 16.42
CA LYS A 23 9.72 5.48 15.78
C LYS A 23 10.87 4.54 15.38
N ASN A 24 11.17 3.55 16.22
CA ASN A 24 12.31 2.64 16.03
C ASN A 24 11.98 1.42 15.17
N SER A 25 10.71 1.23 14.78
CA SER A 25 10.24 0.03 14.11
C SER A 25 9.38 0.32 12.87
N ILE A 26 9.40 1.55 12.35
CA ILE A 26 8.64 1.92 11.13
C ILE A 26 9.03 1.00 9.98
N HIS A 27 8.02 0.39 9.36
CA HIS A 27 8.14 -0.46 8.18
C HIS A 27 7.58 0.24 6.94
N THR A 28 6.31 0.66 6.99
CA THR A 28 5.65 1.39 5.90
C THR A 28 4.94 2.62 6.44
N THR A 29 4.92 3.71 5.68
CA THR A 29 4.19 4.92 6.00
C THR A 29 3.32 5.32 4.82
N LEU A 30 2.03 5.56 5.08
CA LEU A 30 1.06 6.11 4.13
C LEU A 30 0.63 7.49 4.62
N PRO A 31 1.29 8.57 4.18
CA PRO A 31 0.85 9.93 4.48
C PRO A 31 -0.49 10.21 3.77
N LEU A 32 -1.36 10.98 4.41
CA LEU A 32 -2.66 11.40 3.87
C LEU A 32 -2.64 12.89 3.54
N PRO A 33 -3.55 13.39 2.68
CA PRO A 33 -3.57 14.80 2.24
C PRO A 33 -3.69 15.80 3.39
N ASP A 34 -4.43 15.44 4.44
CA ASP A 34 -4.64 16.28 5.62
C ASP A 34 -3.44 16.31 6.59
N GLY A 35 -2.37 15.60 6.28
CA GLY A 35 -1.17 15.46 7.11
C GLY A 35 -1.25 14.35 8.17
N SER A 36 -2.36 13.64 8.27
CA SER A 36 -2.48 12.37 9.01
C SER A 36 -1.70 11.26 8.31
N ALA A 37 -1.53 10.09 8.93
CA ALA A 37 -0.86 8.98 8.31
C ALA A 37 -1.21 7.63 8.96
N TYR A 38 -1.22 6.57 8.17
CA TYR A 38 -1.09 5.21 8.66
C TYR A 38 0.37 4.79 8.64
N VAL A 39 0.81 4.11 9.70
CA VAL A 39 2.18 3.63 9.85
C VAL A 39 2.14 2.17 10.29
N SER A 40 2.85 1.29 9.58
CA SER A 40 3.08 -0.06 10.05
C SER A 40 4.46 -0.18 10.67
N THR A 41 4.61 -1.11 11.62
CA THR A 41 5.88 -1.44 12.27
C THR A 41 6.38 -2.81 11.83
N VAL A 42 7.66 -3.08 11.99
CA VAL A 42 8.25 -4.40 11.70
C VAL A 42 7.65 -5.52 12.55
N ASP A 43 7.08 -5.19 13.70
CA ASP A 43 6.42 -6.12 14.61
C ASP A 43 4.97 -6.43 14.20
N GLY A 44 4.42 -5.72 13.22
CA GLY A 44 3.09 -5.95 12.67
C GLY A 44 2.01 -4.96 13.13
N ASP A 45 2.34 -4.03 14.02
CA ASP A 45 1.37 -3.03 14.46
C ASP A 45 1.06 -2.03 13.36
N ILE A 46 -0.22 -1.68 13.24
CA ILE A 46 -0.71 -0.59 12.40
C ILE A 46 -1.16 0.54 13.31
N TRP A 47 -0.56 1.71 13.11
CA TRP A 47 -0.83 2.93 13.85
C TRP A 47 -1.45 3.98 12.95
N PHE A 48 -2.30 4.81 13.53
CA PHE A 48 -2.83 6.00 12.88
C PHE A 48 -2.37 7.25 13.66
N TYR A 49 -1.83 8.21 12.95
CA TYR A 49 -1.54 9.55 13.43
C TYR A 49 -2.59 10.51 12.91
N ASP A 50 -3.33 11.14 13.81
CA ASP A 50 -4.27 12.20 13.48
C ASP A 50 -3.56 13.56 13.53
N SER A 51 -3.48 14.24 12.41
CA SER A 51 -2.81 15.52 12.28
C SER A 51 -3.52 16.66 13.01
N LYS A 52 -4.84 16.55 13.26
CA LYS A 52 -5.65 17.58 13.93
C LYS A 52 -5.47 17.52 15.45
N THR A 53 -5.59 16.32 16.01
CA THR A 53 -5.47 16.09 17.45
C THR A 53 -4.04 15.86 17.91
N LYS A 54 -3.12 15.56 16.99
CA LYS A 54 -1.72 15.17 17.26
C LYS A 54 -1.60 13.88 18.07
N ILE A 55 -2.60 13.00 17.99
CA ILE A 55 -2.66 11.75 18.74
C ILE A 55 -2.24 10.59 17.84
N TRP A 56 -1.46 9.68 18.40
CA TRP A 56 -1.13 8.38 17.84
C TRP A 56 -2.02 7.32 18.47
N SER A 57 -2.67 6.51 17.65
CA SER A 57 -3.55 5.43 18.08
C SER A 57 -3.17 4.13 17.38
N GLN A 58 -2.99 3.06 18.15
CA GLN A 58 -2.81 1.73 17.59
C GLN A 58 -4.15 1.23 17.08
N MET A 59 -4.19 0.82 15.81
CA MET A 59 -5.42 0.40 15.13
C MET A 59 -5.56 -1.11 15.10
N TYR A 60 -4.49 -1.80 14.75
CA TYR A 60 -4.50 -3.24 14.53
C TYR A 60 -3.09 -3.83 14.74
N THR A 61 -3.03 -5.14 14.93
CA THR A 61 -1.78 -5.90 14.87
C THR A 61 -1.98 -7.05 13.87
N VAL A 62 -1.15 -7.05 12.81
CA VAL A 62 -1.08 -8.15 11.84
C VAL A 62 -0.06 -9.16 12.36
N GLU A 63 -0.45 -10.40 12.47
CA GLU A 63 0.44 -11.45 12.92
C GLU A 63 1.65 -11.64 11.99
N ASN A 64 2.79 -11.98 12.58
CA ASN A 64 4.00 -12.39 11.87
C ASN A 64 4.76 -11.30 11.08
N GLY A 65 4.65 -10.04 11.43
CA GLY A 65 5.59 -9.02 10.98
C GLY A 65 5.01 -7.88 10.16
N GLY A 66 5.86 -6.93 9.79
CA GLY A 66 5.50 -5.64 9.23
C GLY A 66 4.73 -5.72 7.91
N PRO A 67 3.45 -5.36 7.88
CA PRO A 67 2.67 -5.37 6.66
C PRO A 67 3.05 -4.24 5.73
N GLN A 68 3.07 -4.52 4.43
CA GLN A 68 2.95 -3.49 3.41
C GLN A 68 1.52 -2.97 3.41
N MET A 69 1.33 -1.72 3.03
CA MET A 69 0.01 -1.08 3.06
C MET A 69 -0.23 -0.28 1.79
N ALA A 70 -1.50 -0.20 1.38
CA ALA A 70 -1.99 0.72 0.36
C ALA A 70 -3.39 1.21 0.76
N ILE A 71 -3.74 2.44 0.35
CA ILE A 71 -5.07 3.00 0.58
C ILE A 71 -5.82 3.09 -0.75
N TYR A 72 -7.09 2.67 -0.75
CA TYR A 72 -7.96 2.75 -1.92
C TYR A 72 -8.21 4.22 -2.30
N PRO A 73 -8.38 4.56 -3.59
CA PRO A 73 -8.43 5.96 -4.02
C PRO A 73 -9.51 6.84 -3.39
N ASP A 74 -10.58 6.28 -2.86
CA ASP A 74 -11.62 7.03 -2.13
C ASP A 74 -11.32 7.22 -0.63
N HIS A 75 -10.18 6.71 -0.16
CA HIS A 75 -9.70 6.71 1.23
C HIS A 75 -10.66 6.03 2.24
N LYS A 76 -11.53 5.13 1.78
CA LYS A 76 -12.45 4.37 2.65
C LYS A 76 -12.00 2.95 2.93
N LEU A 77 -10.93 2.49 2.28
CA LEU A 77 -10.38 1.15 2.44
C LEU A 77 -8.86 1.18 2.57
N LEU A 78 -8.32 0.53 3.60
CA LEU A 78 -6.90 0.23 3.75
C LEU A 78 -6.67 -1.25 3.41
N VAL A 79 -5.67 -1.53 2.61
CA VAL A 79 -5.24 -2.88 2.28
C VAL A 79 -3.88 -3.15 2.89
N THR A 80 -3.71 -4.33 3.49
CA THR A 80 -2.45 -4.75 4.10
C THR A 80 -2.03 -6.11 3.58
N SER A 81 -0.73 -6.34 3.46
CA SER A 81 -0.20 -7.69 3.27
C SER A 81 -0.23 -8.48 4.58
N GLU A 82 -0.34 -9.80 4.47
CA GLU A 82 -0.16 -10.76 5.55
C GLU A 82 1.09 -11.59 5.23
N LYS A 83 2.00 -11.76 6.20
CA LYS A 83 3.23 -12.52 5.98
C LYS A 83 2.92 -14.00 5.74
N ASN A 84 3.61 -14.60 4.77
CA ASN A 84 3.44 -16.00 4.39
C ASN A 84 2.01 -16.35 3.92
N SER A 85 1.32 -15.39 3.33
CA SER A 85 -0.06 -15.55 2.84
C SER A 85 -0.19 -15.02 1.42
N ASP A 86 -1.06 -15.67 0.62
CA ASP A 86 -1.49 -15.18 -0.69
C ASP A 86 -2.63 -14.17 -0.58
N TRP A 87 -3.14 -13.96 0.63
CA TRP A 87 -4.22 -13.03 0.87
C TRP A 87 -3.70 -11.67 1.32
N LEU A 88 -4.37 -10.62 0.82
CA LEU A 88 -4.29 -9.30 1.40
C LEU A 88 -5.57 -9.06 2.20
N ILE A 89 -5.42 -8.39 3.33
CA ILE A 89 -6.52 -8.05 4.23
C ILE A 89 -6.97 -6.63 3.92
N SER A 90 -8.27 -6.42 3.77
CA SER A 90 -8.86 -5.10 3.64
C SER A 90 -9.58 -4.69 4.93
N TYR A 91 -9.42 -3.43 5.31
CA TYR A 91 -10.09 -2.79 6.45
C TYR A 91 -10.87 -1.59 5.95
N LEU A 92 -12.10 -1.43 6.40
CA LEU A 92 -12.85 -0.21 6.19
C LEU A 92 -12.32 0.89 7.12
N ILE A 93 -12.32 2.13 6.62
CA ILE A 93 -11.84 3.32 7.35
C ILE A 93 -13.04 4.16 7.76
N LYS A 94 -13.17 4.45 9.05
CA LYS A 94 -14.15 5.40 9.58
C LYS A 94 -13.68 6.84 9.37
N PRO A 95 -14.59 7.85 9.47
CA PRO A 95 -14.22 9.25 9.34
C PRO A 95 -13.16 9.75 10.34
N ASP A 96 -12.99 9.07 11.46
CA ASP A 96 -11.97 9.35 12.48
C ASP A 96 -10.64 8.61 12.25
N GLY A 97 -10.50 7.90 11.14
CA GLY A 97 -9.33 7.10 10.81
C GLY A 97 -9.30 5.70 11.43
N THR A 98 -10.30 5.34 12.25
CA THR A 98 -10.37 3.99 12.87
C THR A 98 -10.59 2.92 11.81
N LEU A 99 -9.82 1.83 11.89
CA LEU A 99 -9.98 0.66 11.03
C LEU A 99 -10.99 -0.33 11.63
N TYR A 100 -11.80 -0.95 10.76
CA TYR A 100 -12.75 -1.98 11.18
C TYR A 100 -13.05 -2.98 10.06
N GLY A 101 -13.67 -4.12 10.39
CA GLY A 101 -14.16 -5.10 9.41
C GLY A 101 -13.05 -5.79 8.62
N GLY A 102 -11.90 -6.04 9.26
CA GLY A 102 -10.78 -6.71 8.60
C GLY A 102 -11.17 -8.06 8.01
N GLN A 103 -10.95 -8.24 6.72
CA GLN A 103 -11.25 -9.49 6.00
C GLN A 103 -10.26 -9.73 4.86
N ARG A 104 -10.01 -11.01 4.55
CA ARG A 104 -9.28 -11.42 3.36
C ARG A 104 -10.10 -11.06 2.12
N PHE A 105 -9.54 -10.25 1.24
CA PHE A 105 -10.27 -9.74 0.08
C PHE A 105 -9.50 -9.94 -1.23
N TYR A 106 -8.24 -9.55 -1.31
CA TYR A 106 -7.41 -9.75 -2.49
C TYR A 106 -6.68 -11.09 -2.38
N TRP A 107 -6.79 -11.92 -3.43
CA TRP A 107 -6.09 -13.18 -3.49
C TRP A 107 -5.03 -13.12 -4.59
N LEU A 108 -3.76 -13.16 -4.19
CA LEU A 108 -2.62 -13.15 -5.09
C LEU A 108 -2.35 -14.56 -5.60
N HIS A 109 -1.94 -14.64 -6.86
CA HIS A 109 -1.37 -15.89 -7.38
C HIS A 109 0.05 -16.01 -6.85
N ASN A 110 0.37 -17.12 -6.23
CA ASN A 110 1.70 -17.33 -5.71
C ASN A 110 2.19 -18.75 -6.01
N THR A 111 3.49 -18.86 -6.12
CA THR A 111 4.17 -20.14 -6.04
C THR A 111 4.60 -20.32 -4.59
N SER A 112 4.58 -21.51 -4.06
CA SER A 112 4.76 -21.93 -2.66
C SER A 112 6.03 -21.42 -1.90
N ASN A 113 6.64 -20.32 -2.30
CA ASN A 113 7.90 -19.79 -1.77
C ASN A 113 7.76 -18.48 -0.98
N HIS A 114 6.66 -18.32 -0.25
CA HIS A 114 6.38 -17.10 0.53
C HIS A 114 7.47 -16.69 1.53
N SER A 115 8.14 -17.65 2.14
CA SER A 115 9.16 -17.37 3.14
C SER A 115 10.42 -16.70 2.58
N GLN A 116 10.68 -16.88 1.28
CA GLN A 116 11.83 -16.30 0.60
C GLN A 116 11.49 -15.00 -0.13
N HIS A 117 10.23 -14.78 -0.48
CA HIS A 117 9.78 -13.64 -1.26
C HIS A 117 8.45 -13.11 -0.71
N PRO A 118 8.49 -12.29 0.34
CA PRO A 118 7.31 -11.67 0.90
C PRO A 118 6.66 -10.74 -0.14
N THR A 119 5.37 -10.48 0.02
CA THR A 119 4.66 -9.44 -0.73
C THR A 119 5.36 -8.10 -0.53
N GLY A 120 5.78 -7.47 -1.63
CA GLY A 120 6.41 -6.16 -1.63
C GLY A 120 5.40 -5.02 -1.52
N ASN A 121 5.84 -3.81 -1.84
CA ASN A 121 4.98 -2.64 -1.76
C ASN A 121 3.84 -2.68 -2.79
N MET A 122 2.80 -1.91 -2.47
CA MET A 122 1.53 -1.88 -3.21
C MET A 122 1.12 -0.44 -3.49
N VAL A 123 0.42 -0.23 -4.62
CA VAL A 123 -0.16 1.06 -4.98
C VAL A 123 -1.43 0.87 -5.79
N PHE A 124 -2.41 1.74 -5.62
CA PHE A 124 -3.61 1.77 -6.45
C PHE A 124 -3.44 2.69 -7.65
N ASP A 125 -4.19 2.41 -8.72
CA ASP A 125 -4.44 3.36 -9.78
C ASP A 125 -5.78 4.10 -9.58
N THR A 126 -6.03 5.11 -10.40
CA THR A 126 -7.28 5.90 -10.34
C THR A 126 -8.53 5.10 -10.71
N ASP A 127 -8.36 3.94 -11.35
CA ASP A 127 -9.47 3.03 -11.69
C ASP A 127 -9.74 2.00 -10.56
N GLY A 128 -8.99 2.09 -9.44
CA GLY A 128 -9.14 1.21 -8.28
C GLY A 128 -8.51 -0.18 -8.46
N ASN A 129 -7.61 -0.36 -9.43
CA ASN A 129 -6.82 -1.58 -9.51
C ASN A 129 -5.61 -1.48 -8.57
N LEU A 130 -5.31 -2.58 -7.88
CA LEU A 130 -4.18 -2.69 -6.97
C LEU A 130 -2.99 -3.36 -7.66
N TYR A 131 -1.87 -2.66 -7.72
CA TYR A 131 -0.59 -3.17 -8.20
C TYR A 131 0.24 -3.65 -7.02
N VAL A 132 0.67 -4.89 -7.07
CA VAL A 132 1.39 -5.56 -5.96
C VAL A 132 2.71 -6.12 -6.46
N ALA A 133 3.81 -5.73 -5.83
CA ALA A 133 5.12 -6.30 -6.07
C ALA A 133 5.17 -7.72 -5.49
N THR A 134 5.46 -8.72 -6.32
CA THR A 134 5.48 -10.13 -5.94
C THR A 134 6.65 -10.88 -6.57
N TYR A 135 6.84 -12.13 -6.12
CA TYR A 135 7.80 -13.04 -6.71
C TYR A 135 7.58 -13.30 -8.21
N MET A 136 6.31 -13.33 -8.64
CA MET A 136 5.96 -13.61 -10.05
C MET A 136 6.04 -12.39 -10.97
N GLY A 137 6.32 -11.23 -10.43
CA GLY A 137 6.24 -9.95 -11.12
C GLY A 137 5.29 -9.00 -10.40
N ILE A 138 4.71 -8.03 -11.12
CA ILE A 138 3.66 -7.17 -10.57
C ILE A 138 2.32 -7.82 -10.86
N GLN A 139 1.57 -8.15 -9.81
CA GLN A 139 0.19 -8.60 -9.93
C GLN A 139 -0.75 -7.41 -9.88
N ILE A 140 -1.69 -7.36 -10.83
CA ILE A 140 -2.69 -6.30 -10.94
C ILE A 140 -4.04 -6.91 -10.58
N CYS A 141 -4.60 -6.48 -9.45
CA CYS A 141 -5.88 -6.93 -8.95
C CYS A 141 -6.98 -5.92 -9.30
N ASP A 142 -8.14 -6.41 -9.72
CA ASP A 142 -9.32 -5.57 -9.96
C ASP A 142 -10.04 -5.18 -8.66
N GLN A 143 -11.09 -4.36 -8.78
CA GLN A 143 -11.93 -3.92 -7.67
C GLN A 143 -12.66 -5.06 -6.93
N ASN A 144 -12.71 -6.27 -7.51
CA ASN A 144 -13.28 -7.47 -6.89
C ASN A 144 -12.23 -8.35 -6.19
N GLY A 145 -10.98 -7.86 -6.07
CA GLY A 145 -9.89 -8.55 -5.41
C GLY A 145 -9.25 -9.67 -6.24
N ARG A 146 -9.52 -9.74 -7.56
CA ARG A 146 -9.04 -10.79 -8.45
C ARG A 146 -7.84 -10.31 -9.27
N VAL A 147 -6.80 -11.14 -9.37
CA VAL A 147 -5.68 -10.89 -10.27
C VAL A 147 -6.14 -10.96 -11.73
N ARG A 148 -6.02 -9.86 -12.45
CA ARG A 148 -6.39 -9.72 -13.87
C ARG A 148 -5.18 -9.81 -14.79
N ALA A 149 -4.01 -9.44 -14.30
CA ALA A 149 -2.78 -9.50 -15.07
C ALA A 149 -1.56 -9.68 -14.16
N ILE A 150 -0.52 -10.24 -14.72
CA ILE A 150 0.80 -10.34 -14.10
C ILE A 150 1.82 -9.77 -15.08
N LEU A 151 2.52 -8.72 -14.68
CA LEU A 151 3.63 -8.16 -15.44
C LEU A 151 4.91 -8.85 -14.99
N SER A 152 5.26 -9.94 -15.67
CA SER A 152 6.49 -10.69 -15.40
C SER A 152 7.72 -9.92 -15.87
N LEU A 153 8.84 -10.10 -15.18
CA LEU A 153 10.12 -9.47 -15.48
C LEU A 153 11.17 -10.52 -15.82
N PRO A 154 12.09 -10.24 -16.77
CA PRO A 154 13.17 -11.16 -17.11
C PRO A 154 14.13 -11.44 -15.95
N SER A 155 14.24 -10.51 -15.00
CA SER A 155 15.11 -10.61 -13.82
C SER A 155 14.51 -11.38 -12.65
N GLY A 156 13.22 -11.77 -12.71
CA GLY A 156 12.56 -12.51 -11.64
C GLY A 156 11.73 -11.63 -10.71
N PRO A 157 11.84 -11.82 -9.38
CA PRO A 157 11.01 -11.13 -8.39
C PRO A 157 11.09 -9.61 -8.46
N VAL A 158 10.01 -8.94 -8.10
CA VAL A 158 9.99 -7.48 -7.95
C VAL A 158 10.40 -7.11 -6.53
N ASP A 159 11.51 -6.37 -6.42
CA ASP A 159 12.01 -5.88 -5.14
C ASP A 159 11.20 -4.65 -4.70
N ARG A 160 10.96 -3.72 -5.63
CA ARG A 160 10.16 -2.51 -5.39
C ARG A 160 9.43 -2.07 -6.64
N LEU A 161 8.27 -1.49 -6.44
CA LEU A 161 7.54 -0.80 -7.49
C LEU A 161 7.26 0.65 -7.08
N TYR A 162 7.34 1.55 -8.04
CA TYR A 162 6.93 2.95 -7.90
C TYR A 162 5.98 3.26 -9.04
N PHE A 163 4.84 3.88 -8.75
CA PHE A 163 3.88 4.26 -9.76
C PHE A 163 3.63 5.76 -9.63
N ILE A 164 4.08 6.52 -10.62
CA ILE A 164 4.10 7.99 -10.62
C ILE A 164 3.45 8.48 -11.91
N GLY A 165 2.37 9.22 -11.78
CA GLY A 165 1.57 9.60 -12.95
C GLY A 165 1.10 8.36 -13.71
N ASP A 166 1.41 8.29 -15.01
CA ASP A 166 1.09 7.15 -15.88
C ASP A 166 2.26 6.18 -16.09
N GLN A 167 3.34 6.32 -15.29
CA GLN A 167 4.53 5.47 -15.41
C GLN A 167 4.77 4.63 -14.16
N ILE A 168 4.95 3.33 -14.39
CA ILE A 168 5.41 2.39 -13.38
C ILE A 168 6.92 2.19 -13.54
N PHE A 169 7.64 2.27 -12.41
CA PHE A 169 9.07 2.00 -12.30
C PHE A 169 9.27 0.81 -11.39
N ILE A 170 10.14 -0.10 -11.77
CA ILE A 170 10.31 -1.39 -11.12
C ILE A 170 11.78 -1.64 -10.87
N GLU A 171 12.12 -2.00 -9.63
CA GLU A 171 13.41 -2.54 -9.26
C GLU A 171 13.29 -4.05 -9.13
N SER A 172 14.17 -4.80 -9.80
CA SER A 172 14.20 -6.26 -9.77
C SER A 172 15.60 -6.77 -10.03
N GLY A 173 16.20 -7.50 -9.08
CA GLY A 173 17.52 -8.09 -9.17
C GLY A 173 18.61 -7.05 -9.49
N GLY A 174 18.54 -5.86 -8.88
CA GLY A 174 19.47 -4.75 -9.11
C GLY A 174 19.33 -4.05 -10.47
N ARG A 175 18.27 -4.33 -11.22
CA ARG A 175 17.95 -3.68 -12.49
C ARG A 175 16.70 -2.83 -12.35
N PHE A 176 16.63 -1.75 -13.15
CA PHE A 176 15.49 -0.85 -13.21
C PHE A 176 14.77 -1.01 -14.55
N TYR A 177 13.46 -1.12 -14.46
CA TYR A 177 12.55 -1.19 -15.60
C TYR A 177 11.52 -0.08 -15.47
N SER A 178 11.00 0.39 -16.61
CA SER A 178 9.86 1.31 -16.60
C SER A 178 8.89 0.97 -17.71
N ARG A 179 7.62 1.28 -17.48
CA ARG A 179 6.56 1.09 -18.46
C ARG A 179 5.49 2.18 -18.28
N LYS A 180 5.07 2.75 -19.41
CA LYS A 180 3.91 3.62 -19.45
C LYS A 180 2.63 2.78 -19.46
N LEU A 181 1.66 3.18 -18.65
CA LEU A 181 0.34 2.55 -18.55
C LEU A 181 -0.74 3.48 -19.11
N HIS A 182 -1.96 2.97 -19.31
CA HIS A 182 -3.12 3.74 -19.75
C HIS A 182 -3.95 4.30 -18.59
N THR A 183 -3.49 4.11 -17.37
CA THR A 183 -4.08 4.62 -16.14
C THR A 183 -3.03 5.42 -15.37
N THR A 184 -3.43 6.13 -14.34
CA THR A 184 -2.55 6.92 -13.49
C THR A 184 -2.54 6.38 -12.07
N ALA A 185 -1.39 6.52 -11.40
CA ALA A 185 -1.28 6.18 -9.98
C ALA A 185 -2.20 7.06 -9.14
N HIS A 186 -2.74 6.46 -8.06
CA HIS A 186 -3.35 7.20 -6.96
C HIS A 186 -2.60 6.85 -5.67
N ASN A 187 -1.83 7.80 -5.19
CA ASN A 187 -1.02 7.62 -3.99
C ASN A 187 -1.80 8.06 -2.75
N SER A 188 -1.37 7.61 -1.58
CA SER A 188 -2.06 7.91 -0.31
C SER A 188 -2.11 9.42 0.03
N TRP A 189 -1.22 10.22 -0.52
CA TRP A 189 -1.16 11.69 -0.34
C TRP A 189 -1.96 12.47 -1.38
N ASP A 190 -2.54 11.80 -2.38
CA ASP A 190 -3.45 12.44 -3.33
C ASP A 190 -4.82 12.62 -2.67
N GLU A 191 -5.57 13.65 -3.09
CA GLU A 191 -6.93 13.85 -2.60
C GLU A 191 -7.83 12.68 -2.99
N PRO A 192 -8.74 12.22 -2.10
CA PRO A 192 -9.61 11.11 -2.40
C PRO A 192 -10.50 11.38 -3.62
N ILE A 193 -10.68 10.36 -4.46
CA ILE A 193 -11.50 10.43 -5.66
C ILE A 193 -12.62 9.39 -5.63
N GLU A 194 -13.69 9.65 -6.35
CA GLU A 194 -14.72 8.63 -6.59
C GLU A 194 -14.26 7.69 -7.70
N VAL A 195 -14.18 6.40 -7.38
CA VAL A 195 -13.78 5.36 -8.34
C VAL A 195 -15.04 4.77 -8.98
N LYS A 196 -15.07 4.76 -10.31
CA LYS A 196 -16.19 4.12 -11.05
C LYS A 196 -16.13 2.61 -10.86
N SER A 197 -17.27 1.98 -10.59
CA SER A 197 -17.35 0.52 -10.50
C SER A 197 -17.08 -0.11 -11.87
N GLN A 198 -16.14 -1.07 -11.90
CA GLN A 198 -15.88 -1.88 -13.09
C GLN A 198 -17.01 -2.92 -13.20
N GLY A 199 -17.96 -2.72 -14.10
CA GLY A 199 -19.04 -3.70 -14.34
C GLY A 199 -20.41 -3.12 -14.69
N GLN A 200 -20.53 -1.83 -14.87
CA GLN A 200 -21.72 -1.21 -15.47
C GLN A 200 -21.34 -0.71 -16.87
N GLY A 201 -21.24 -1.64 -17.80
CA GLY A 201 -21.12 -1.42 -19.23
C GLY A 201 -21.84 -2.51 -19.96
#